data_210a71c1821631e779a933ffb9f02db2
#
_entry.id   210a71c1821631e779a933ffb9f02db2
#
_cell.length_a   1.000
_cell.length_b   1.000
_cell.length_c   1.000
_cell.angle_alpha   90.00
_cell.angle_beta   90.00
_cell.angle_gamma   90.00
#
_symmetry.space_group_name_H-M   'P 1'
#
loop_
_entity.id
_entity.type
_entity.pdbx_description
1 polymer ?
#
loop_
_entity_poly.entity_id
_entity_poly.type
_entity_poly.pdbx_seq_one_letter_code
_entity_poly.pdbx_strand_id
1 'polypeptide(L)'
;MQLGICADTATLALLSPAPGIDFIEGFTQELLQPETSDATRTKPAEALLAQGFSLPASNRFLPADLKVVGPDVDLARLDRFAETTFRRAKEINMTLVVFGSAGARMIPPGFSAATAFEQFVDVLRQLGPLAEENGVTLLVEPLNRGECNCINTILEGAEAVRRANTHGVKLLVDIFHMLRNGESADDIVKVAPLIRHAHVAENKDRAAPGIHGENFRGFFRALRRAHYHDRLTIEATWTEFPGQVAPALAALRTQLRDSGY
;
A
#
# COMPACT_ATOMS: atom_id res chain seq x y z
N MET A 1 6.85 -6.79 -15.02
CA MET A 1 6.17 -6.42 -13.77
C MET A 1 6.05 -7.67 -12.90
N GLN A 2 6.47 -7.58 -11.63
CA GLN A 2 6.29 -8.66 -10.64
C GLN A 2 4.86 -8.61 -10.10
N LEU A 3 4.27 -9.79 -9.83
CA LEU A 3 2.90 -9.90 -9.30
C LEU A 3 2.91 -10.45 -7.88
N GLY A 4 2.20 -9.78 -6.98
CA GLY A 4 2.09 -10.15 -5.57
C GLY A 4 0.66 -10.28 -5.08
N ILE A 5 0.54 -10.82 -3.88
CA ILE A 5 -0.72 -11.04 -3.18
C ILE A 5 -0.67 -10.31 -1.83
N CYS A 6 -1.69 -9.48 -1.56
CA CYS A 6 -1.88 -8.85 -0.25
C CYS A 6 -2.99 -9.56 0.53
N ALA A 7 -2.69 -9.92 1.78
CA ALA A 7 -3.67 -10.46 2.73
C ALA A 7 -3.13 -10.36 4.17
N ASP A 8 -3.97 -10.66 5.16
CA ASP A 8 -3.53 -10.84 6.54
C ASP A 8 -2.57 -12.04 6.69
N THR A 9 -1.82 -12.06 7.78
CA THR A 9 -0.76 -13.06 8.00
C THR A 9 -1.31 -14.49 8.07
N ALA A 10 -2.51 -14.70 8.64
CA ALA A 10 -3.10 -16.03 8.73
C ALA A 10 -3.52 -16.55 7.36
N THR A 11 -4.07 -15.66 6.52
CA THR A 11 -4.43 -15.98 5.13
C THR A 11 -3.17 -16.27 4.30
N LEU A 12 -2.12 -15.44 4.41
CA LEU A 12 -0.85 -15.69 3.70
C LEU A 12 -0.19 -17.01 4.08
N ALA A 13 -0.32 -17.45 5.34
CA ALA A 13 0.21 -18.73 5.80
C ALA A 13 -0.46 -19.97 5.13
N LEU A 14 -1.62 -19.79 4.48
CA LEU A 14 -2.27 -20.83 3.70
C LEU A 14 -1.69 -20.98 2.28
N LEU A 15 -0.88 -20.01 1.83
CA LEU A 15 -0.20 -20.11 0.55
C LEU A 15 0.99 -21.05 0.63
N SER A 16 1.27 -21.69 -0.50
CA SER A 16 2.57 -22.30 -0.77
C SER A 16 3.27 -21.51 -1.87
N PRO A 17 4.58 -21.30 -1.83
CA PRO A 17 5.31 -20.72 -2.94
C PRO A 17 5.02 -21.50 -4.24
N ALA A 18 4.52 -20.80 -5.25
CA ALA A 18 4.11 -21.40 -6.51
C ALA A 18 4.57 -20.52 -7.68
N PRO A 19 4.84 -21.10 -8.85
CA PRO A 19 5.13 -20.33 -10.05
C PRO A 19 4.02 -19.30 -10.31
N GLY A 20 4.42 -18.03 -10.36
CA GLY A 20 3.50 -16.95 -10.65
C GLY A 20 3.16 -16.04 -9.48
N ILE A 21 3.52 -16.40 -8.26
CA ILE A 21 3.56 -15.48 -7.12
C ILE A 21 5.01 -15.03 -6.97
N ASP A 22 5.31 -13.77 -7.33
CA ASP A 22 6.67 -13.25 -7.26
C ASP A 22 7.00 -12.73 -5.84
N PHE A 23 5.99 -12.29 -5.09
CA PHE A 23 6.11 -11.81 -3.71
C PHE A 23 4.76 -11.84 -2.99
N ILE A 24 4.80 -11.67 -1.68
CA ILE A 24 3.61 -11.44 -0.85
C ILE A 24 3.72 -10.11 -0.11
N GLU A 25 2.58 -9.56 0.27
CA GLU A 25 2.44 -8.33 1.04
C GLU A 25 1.47 -8.57 2.19
N GLY A 26 1.90 -8.35 3.41
CA GLY A 26 1.05 -8.54 4.60
C GLY A 26 0.82 -7.23 5.34
N PHE A 27 0.02 -7.26 6.39
CA PHE A 27 -0.28 -6.07 7.16
C PHE A 27 0.86 -5.71 8.11
N THR A 28 1.33 -4.46 8.08
CA THR A 28 2.47 -3.96 8.87
C THR A 28 2.33 -4.29 10.35
N GLN A 29 1.14 -4.07 10.92
CA GLN A 29 0.90 -4.26 12.34
C GLN A 29 1.03 -5.73 12.77
N GLU A 30 0.66 -6.66 11.88
CA GLU A 30 0.76 -8.09 12.12
C GLU A 30 2.20 -8.59 11.90
N LEU A 31 2.80 -8.22 10.76
CA LEU A 31 4.13 -8.69 10.35
C LEU A 31 5.25 -8.15 11.24
N LEU A 32 5.20 -6.84 11.52
CA LEU A 32 6.28 -6.13 12.20
C LEU A 32 5.99 -5.85 13.67
N GLN A 33 4.72 -5.92 14.11
CA GLN A 33 4.28 -5.76 15.50
C GLN A 33 4.92 -4.55 16.22
N PRO A 34 4.77 -3.30 15.69
CA PRO A 34 5.57 -2.16 16.16
C PRO A 34 5.39 -1.76 17.62
N GLU A 35 4.26 -2.08 18.24
CA GLU A 35 3.95 -1.79 19.64
C GLU A 35 4.26 -2.97 20.58
N THR A 36 4.79 -4.07 20.06
CA THR A 36 5.21 -5.23 20.85
C THR A 36 6.72 -5.16 21.09
N SER A 37 7.18 -5.48 22.32
CA SER A 37 8.62 -5.48 22.62
C SER A 37 9.39 -6.53 21.79
N ASP A 38 10.67 -6.29 21.53
CA ASP A 38 11.50 -7.25 20.79
C ASP A 38 11.64 -8.60 21.51
N ALA A 39 11.50 -8.62 22.84
CA ALA A 39 11.55 -9.84 23.64
C ALA A 39 10.29 -10.72 23.51
N THR A 40 9.15 -10.13 23.14
CA THR A 40 7.83 -10.81 23.16
C THR A 40 7.17 -10.95 21.79
N ARG A 41 7.70 -10.30 20.74
CA ARG A 41 7.14 -10.40 19.39
C ARG A 41 7.25 -11.81 18.79
N THR A 42 6.25 -12.24 18.04
CA THR A 42 6.15 -13.61 17.49
C THR A 42 6.84 -13.80 16.13
N LYS A 43 7.32 -12.73 15.51
CA LYS A 43 8.08 -12.73 14.23
C LYS A 43 7.41 -13.47 13.05
N PRO A 44 6.15 -13.20 12.75
CA PRO A 44 5.43 -13.89 11.68
C PRO A 44 6.02 -13.66 10.28
N ALA A 45 6.68 -12.51 10.07
CA ALA A 45 7.37 -12.22 8.81
C ALA A 45 8.50 -13.22 8.55
N GLU A 46 9.31 -13.53 9.56
CA GLU A 46 10.40 -14.52 9.44
C GLU A 46 9.85 -15.93 9.14
N ALA A 47 8.66 -16.28 9.66
CA ALA A 47 8.01 -17.56 9.33
C ALA A 47 7.60 -17.65 7.86
N LEU A 48 7.05 -16.57 7.28
CA LEU A 48 6.71 -16.50 5.86
C LEU A 48 7.96 -16.53 4.96
N LEU A 49 9.02 -15.83 5.34
CA LEU A 49 10.31 -15.86 4.64
C LEU A 49 10.92 -17.27 4.66
N ALA A 50 10.83 -17.98 5.79
CA ALA A 50 11.32 -19.36 5.92
C ALA A 50 10.55 -20.36 5.04
N GLN A 51 9.32 -20.03 4.63
CA GLN A 51 8.55 -20.81 3.64
C GLN A 51 9.01 -20.52 2.20
N GLY A 52 9.92 -19.57 1.99
CA GLY A 52 10.47 -19.22 0.66
C GLY A 52 9.76 -18.07 -0.04
N PHE A 53 8.90 -17.32 0.64
CA PHE A 53 8.30 -16.12 0.06
C PHE A 53 9.27 -14.93 0.06
N SER A 54 9.12 -14.04 -0.93
CA SER A 54 9.68 -12.69 -0.90
C SER A 54 8.66 -11.75 -0.25
N LEU A 55 9.09 -10.87 0.65
CA LEU A 55 8.23 -9.96 1.42
C LEU A 55 8.75 -8.51 1.32
N PRO A 56 8.74 -7.90 0.11
CA PRO A 56 9.34 -6.59 -0.12
C PRO A 56 8.48 -5.42 0.39
N ALA A 57 7.21 -5.66 0.67
CA ALA A 57 6.23 -4.64 1.05
C ALA A 57 5.32 -5.07 2.19
N SER A 58 4.81 -4.10 2.94
CA SER A 58 3.70 -4.30 3.87
C SER A 58 2.66 -3.19 3.74
N ASN A 59 1.39 -3.53 4.04
CA ASN A 59 0.25 -2.64 3.95
C ASN A 59 -0.28 -2.24 5.35
N ARG A 60 -1.24 -1.29 5.41
CA ARG A 60 -1.90 -0.85 6.64
C ARG A 60 -0.91 -0.41 7.72
N PHE A 61 -0.07 0.58 7.38
CA PHE A 61 1.01 1.09 8.25
C PHE A 61 0.53 1.36 9.68
N LEU A 62 -0.44 2.27 9.89
CA LEU A 62 -0.87 2.71 11.22
C LEU A 62 -2.18 2.07 11.68
N PRO A 63 -2.35 1.78 12.97
CA PRO A 63 -3.63 1.43 13.55
C PRO A 63 -4.59 2.62 13.51
N ALA A 64 -5.90 2.33 13.54
CA ALA A 64 -6.93 3.35 13.33
C ALA A 64 -6.99 4.40 14.46
N ASP A 65 -6.53 4.07 15.64
CA ASP A 65 -6.49 4.96 16.82
C ASP A 65 -5.26 5.87 16.86
N LEU A 66 -4.19 5.56 16.12
CA LEU A 66 -3.02 6.42 16.00
C LEU A 66 -3.26 7.48 14.92
N LYS A 67 -3.88 8.60 15.34
CA LYS A 67 -4.29 9.68 14.44
C LYS A 67 -3.11 10.49 13.92
N VAL A 68 -3.19 10.88 12.65
CA VAL A 68 -2.22 11.77 11.98
C VAL A 68 -2.84 13.09 11.51
N VAL A 69 -4.15 13.21 11.65
CA VAL A 69 -4.90 14.45 11.38
C VAL A 69 -5.95 14.67 12.48
N GLY A 70 -6.30 15.93 12.70
CA GLY A 70 -7.26 16.32 13.74
C GLY A 70 -6.57 16.76 15.04
N PRO A 71 -7.35 16.93 16.12
CA PRO A 71 -6.82 17.41 17.40
C PRO A 71 -6.11 16.32 18.23
N ASP A 72 -6.35 15.05 17.93
CA ASP A 72 -5.90 13.92 18.76
C ASP A 72 -4.62 13.27 18.22
N VAL A 73 -3.76 14.02 17.51
CA VAL A 73 -2.50 13.53 16.98
C VAL A 73 -1.49 13.34 18.11
N ASP A 74 -0.99 12.11 18.27
CA ASP A 74 0.09 11.76 19.21
C ASP A 74 1.40 11.54 18.44
N LEU A 75 2.15 12.62 18.23
CA LEU A 75 3.44 12.57 17.51
C LEU A 75 4.46 11.67 18.22
N ALA A 76 4.49 11.65 19.55
CA ALA A 76 5.45 10.83 20.28
C ALA A 76 5.18 9.32 20.13
N ARG A 77 3.91 8.89 20.10
CA ARG A 77 3.55 7.50 19.78
C ARG A 77 3.83 7.19 18.32
N LEU A 78 3.53 8.13 17.41
CA LEU A 78 3.78 7.99 15.97
C LEU A 78 5.26 7.78 15.68
N ASP A 79 6.16 8.56 16.30
CA ASP A 79 7.60 8.41 16.13
C ASP A 79 8.07 7.02 16.58
N ARG A 80 7.74 6.61 17.78
CA ARG A 80 8.12 5.27 18.29
C ARG A 80 7.58 4.14 17.42
N PHE A 81 6.35 4.28 16.93
CA PHE A 81 5.73 3.31 16.04
C PHE A 81 6.48 3.22 14.70
N ALA A 82 6.79 4.36 14.09
CA ALA A 82 7.50 4.44 12.82
C ALA A 82 8.95 3.95 12.94
N GLU A 83 9.70 4.39 13.96
CA GLU A 83 11.06 3.93 14.24
C GLU A 83 11.11 2.39 14.34
N THR A 84 10.21 1.81 15.13
CA THR A 84 10.16 0.36 15.29
C THR A 84 9.76 -0.34 13.99
N THR A 85 8.78 0.21 13.25
CA THR A 85 8.36 -0.33 11.97
C THR A 85 9.50 -0.37 10.97
N PHE A 86 10.18 0.76 10.74
CA PHE A 86 11.20 0.85 9.71
C PHE A 86 12.47 0.07 10.08
N ARG A 87 12.86 0.06 11.35
CA ARG A 87 13.95 -0.79 11.83
C ARG A 87 13.64 -2.28 11.58
N ARG A 88 12.45 -2.75 11.94
CA ARG A 88 12.04 -4.16 11.74
C ARG A 88 11.85 -4.51 10.27
N ALA A 89 11.39 -3.57 9.44
CA ALA A 89 11.35 -3.74 7.99
C ALA A 89 12.76 -3.97 7.42
N LYS A 90 13.73 -3.15 7.84
CA LYS A 90 15.15 -3.30 7.46
C LYS A 90 15.72 -4.67 7.85
N GLU A 91 15.41 -5.19 9.05
CA GLU A 91 15.87 -6.50 9.53
C GLU A 91 15.50 -7.65 8.58
N ILE A 92 14.39 -7.53 7.86
CA ILE A 92 13.88 -8.54 6.92
C ILE A 92 14.02 -8.14 5.45
N ASN A 93 14.79 -7.09 5.13
CA ASN A 93 14.94 -6.53 3.79
C ASN A 93 13.62 -6.09 3.12
N MET A 94 12.63 -5.68 3.90
CA MET A 94 11.41 -5.06 3.40
C MET A 94 11.70 -3.59 3.09
N THR A 95 11.38 -3.16 1.87
CA THR A 95 11.76 -1.83 1.36
C THR A 95 10.57 -0.89 1.18
N LEU A 96 9.34 -1.38 1.26
CA LEU A 96 8.12 -0.61 1.04
C LEU A 96 7.15 -0.77 2.21
N VAL A 97 6.60 0.34 2.71
CA VAL A 97 5.53 0.37 3.72
C VAL A 97 4.40 1.25 3.22
N VAL A 98 3.21 0.68 3.06
CA VAL A 98 2.05 1.37 2.49
C VAL A 98 1.27 2.12 3.56
N PHE A 99 1.12 3.42 3.36
CA PHE A 99 0.39 4.34 4.21
C PHE A 99 -1.01 4.62 3.63
N GLY A 100 -1.85 3.59 3.57
CA GLY A 100 -3.29 3.69 3.35
C GLY A 100 -4.02 4.12 4.64
N SER A 101 -4.03 3.28 5.66
CA SER A 101 -4.42 3.58 7.06
C SER A 101 -5.62 4.53 7.23
N ALA A 102 -6.78 4.19 6.62
CA ALA A 102 -7.97 5.05 6.56
C ALA A 102 -8.36 5.65 7.92
N GLY A 103 -8.41 4.81 8.96
CA GLY A 103 -8.81 5.24 10.32
C GLY A 103 -7.87 6.28 10.92
N ALA A 104 -6.55 6.17 10.69
CA ALA A 104 -5.56 7.12 11.18
C ALA A 104 -5.69 8.50 10.51
N ARG A 105 -6.13 8.53 9.23
CA ARG A 105 -6.27 9.76 8.42
C ARG A 105 -7.69 10.34 8.38
N MET A 106 -8.66 9.72 9.05
CA MET A 106 -10.03 10.21 9.04
C MET A 106 -10.12 11.60 9.69
N ILE A 107 -10.52 12.60 8.92
CA ILE A 107 -10.74 13.97 9.40
C ILE A 107 -12.01 13.97 10.26
N PRO A 108 -11.94 14.38 11.54
CA PRO A 108 -13.10 14.38 12.41
C PRO A 108 -14.12 15.47 12.00
N PRO A 109 -15.41 15.29 12.31
CA PRO A 109 -16.46 16.29 12.02
C PRO A 109 -16.09 17.69 12.53
N GLY A 110 -16.26 18.69 11.69
CA GLY A 110 -15.96 20.09 12.02
C GLY A 110 -14.49 20.50 11.97
N PHE A 111 -13.56 19.57 11.74
CA PHE A 111 -12.15 19.90 11.56
C PHE A 111 -11.88 20.34 10.12
N SER A 112 -11.00 21.32 9.94
CA SER A 112 -10.66 21.86 8.62
C SER A 112 -9.91 20.84 7.75
N ALA A 113 -10.43 20.54 6.56
CA ALA A 113 -9.75 19.67 5.59
C ALA A 113 -8.39 20.24 5.15
N ALA A 114 -8.30 21.57 5.02
CA ALA A 114 -7.02 22.22 4.69
C ALA A 114 -5.99 22.02 5.81
N THR A 115 -6.39 22.21 7.06
CA THR A 115 -5.52 21.96 8.22
C THR A 115 -5.11 20.48 8.32
N ALA A 116 -6.04 19.55 8.07
CA ALA A 116 -5.76 18.11 8.06
C ALA A 116 -4.74 17.74 6.98
N PHE A 117 -4.86 18.35 5.79
CA PHE A 117 -3.89 18.15 4.71
C PHE A 117 -2.49 18.62 5.13
N GLU A 118 -2.38 19.79 5.75
CA GLU A 118 -1.09 20.29 6.26
C GLU A 118 -0.50 19.36 7.33
N GLN A 119 -1.32 18.92 8.30
CA GLN A 119 -0.86 17.95 9.31
C GLN A 119 -0.36 16.66 8.66
N PHE A 120 -1.06 16.14 7.64
CA PHE A 120 -0.62 14.95 6.94
C PHE A 120 0.73 15.18 6.23
N VAL A 121 0.90 16.32 5.57
CA VAL A 121 2.18 16.68 4.93
C VAL A 121 3.30 16.80 5.97
N ASP A 122 3.03 17.37 7.14
CA ASP A 122 4.02 17.50 8.21
C ASP A 122 4.44 16.12 8.77
N VAL A 123 3.48 15.19 8.92
CA VAL A 123 3.78 13.80 9.26
C VAL A 123 4.68 13.15 8.20
N LEU A 124 4.42 13.36 6.91
CA LEU A 124 5.28 12.81 5.85
C LEU A 124 6.69 13.41 5.89
N ARG A 125 6.84 14.72 6.20
CA ARG A 125 8.15 15.37 6.38
C ARG A 125 8.94 14.78 7.55
N GLN A 126 8.25 14.45 8.62
CA GLN A 126 8.84 13.87 9.82
C GLN A 126 9.28 12.42 9.58
N LEU A 127 8.40 11.60 8.98
CA LEU A 127 8.65 10.17 8.80
C LEU A 127 9.55 9.84 7.60
N GLY A 128 9.60 10.69 6.58
CA GLY A 128 10.36 10.43 5.36
C GLY A 128 11.86 10.20 5.59
N PRO A 129 12.58 11.09 6.28
CA PRO A 129 13.99 10.88 6.60
C PRO A 129 14.23 9.59 7.41
N LEU A 130 13.36 9.31 8.38
CA LEU A 130 13.45 8.11 9.20
C LEU A 130 13.28 6.82 8.38
N ALA A 131 12.35 6.82 7.41
CA ALA A 131 12.18 5.71 6.47
C ALA A 131 13.44 5.53 5.61
N GLU A 132 13.97 6.62 5.05
CA GLU A 132 15.17 6.63 4.20
C GLU A 132 16.41 6.07 4.93
N GLU A 133 16.65 6.47 6.18
CA GLU A 133 17.75 5.97 7.02
C GLU A 133 17.68 4.45 7.25
N ASN A 134 16.49 3.89 7.19
CA ASN A 134 16.26 2.45 7.30
C ASN A 134 16.17 1.72 5.96
N GLY A 135 16.37 2.42 4.83
CA GLY A 135 16.26 1.84 3.50
C GLY A 135 14.81 1.50 3.10
N VAL A 136 13.84 2.14 3.75
CA VAL A 136 12.40 1.96 3.51
C VAL A 136 11.85 3.16 2.75
N THR A 137 10.91 2.92 1.86
CA THR A 137 10.08 3.96 1.25
C THR A 137 8.67 3.88 1.83
N LEU A 138 8.21 4.95 2.45
CA LEU A 138 6.84 5.13 2.90
C LEU A 138 5.97 5.55 1.71
N LEU A 139 4.91 4.79 1.43
CA LEU A 139 4.09 4.96 0.25
C LEU A 139 2.74 5.59 0.60
N VAL A 140 2.51 6.81 0.18
CA VAL A 140 1.19 7.45 0.30
C VAL A 140 0.24 6.73 -0.67
N GLU A 141 -0.81 6.16 -0.12
CA GLU A 141 -1.90 5.54 -0.85
C GLU A 141 -3.15 6.42 -0.76
N PRO A 142 -3.61 7.03 -1.85
CA PRO A 142 -4.92 7.70 -1.90
C PRO A 142 -6.04 6.67 -1.80
N LEU A 143 -7.03 6.93 -0.93
CA LEU A 143 -8.14 6.01 -0.69
C LEU A 143 -9.44 6.56 -1.27
N ASN A 144 -10.36 5.68 -1.65
CA ASN A 144 -11.66 6.11 -2.11
C ASN A 144 -12.47 6.83 -1.01
N ARG A 145 -13.37 7.72 -1.42
CA ARG A 145 -14.15 8.58 -0.52
C ARG A 145 -15.11 7.81 0.38
N GLY A 146 -15.39 6.55 0.07
CA GLY A 146 -16.19 5.67 0.94
C GLY A 146 -15.42 5.14 2.15
N GLU A 147 -14.09 5.12 2.08
CA GLU A 147 -13.22 4.58 3.14
C GLU A 147 -12.53 5.67 3.95
N CYS A 148 -12.19 6.81 3.33
CA CYS A 148 -11.47 7.90 3.98
C CYS A 148 -11.91 9.25 3.38
N ASN A 149 -11.78 10.33 4.15
CA ASN A 149 -12.05 11.70 3.70
C ASN A 149 -10.79 12.58 3.62
N CYS A 150 -9.59 11.96 3.63
CA CYS A 150 -8.31 12.64 3.53
C CYS A 150 -7.43 11.95 2.49
N ILE A 151 -6.92 12.70 1.51
CA ILE A 151 -6.12 12.20 0.38
C ILE A 151 -6.89 11.12 -0.41
N ASN A 152 -7.77 11.57 -1.28
CA ASN A 152 -8.69 10.69 -1.99
C ASN A 152 -8.33 10.46 -3.45
N THR A 153 -7.56 11.34 -4.07
CA THR A 153 -7.16 11.17 -5.46
C THR A 153 -5.66 11.00 -5.61
N ILE A 154 -5.25 10.36 -6.70
CA ILE A 154 -3.81 10.20 -6.97
C ILE A 154 -3.11 11.56 -7.10
N LEU A 155 -3.81 12.60 -7.57
CA LEU A 155 -3.26 13.95 -7.66
C LEU A 155 -3.11 14.60 -6.28
N GLU A 156 -4.07 14.40 -5.35
CA GLU A 156 -3.95 14.84 -3.96
C GLU A 156 -2.77 14.14 -3.25
N GLY A 157 -2.61 12.82 -3.45
CA GLY A 157 -1.49 12.07 -2.92
C GLY A 157 -0.14 12.57 -3.46
N ALA A 158 -0.08 12.83 -4.76
CA ALA A 158 1.12 13.39 -5.41
C ALA A 158 1.47 14.79 -4.87
N GLU A 159 0.47 15.63 -4.61
CA GLU A 159 0.68 16.95 -4.01
C GLU A 159 1.24 16.81 -2.59
N ALA A 160 0.69 15.91 -1.77
CA ALA A 160 1.22 15.66 -0.43
C ALA A 160 2.68 15.18 -0.46
N VAL A 161 3.02 14.24 -1.37
CA VAL A 161 4.40 13.75 -1.56
C VAL A 161 5.35 14.87 -2.00
N ARG A 162 4.93 15.71 -2.98
CA ARG A 162 5.75 16.86 -3.43
C ARG A 162 5.99 17.86 -2.31
N ARG A 163 4.95 18.16 -1.53
CA ARG A 163 5.05 19.13 -0.43
C ARG A 163 5.83 18.60 0.77
N ALA A 164 5.79 17.30 1.02
CA ALA A 164 6.67 16.67 2.00
C ALA A 164 8.14 16.84 1.63
N ASN A 165 8.47 16.79 0.34
CA ASN A 165 9.79 17.04 -0.22
C ASN A 165 10.90 16.22 0.46
N THR A 166 10.68 14.93 0.62
CA THR A 166 11.64 13.96 1.19
C THR A 166 11.83 12.77 0.25
N HIS A 167 13.02 12.17 0.24
CA HIS A 167 13.31 11.02 -0.62
C HIS A 167 12.62 9.74 -0.13
N GLY A 168 12.44 9.60 1.19
CA GLY A 168 11.84 8.42 1.83
C GLY A 168 10.33 8.30 1.65
N VAL A 169 9.64 9.26 0.99
CA VAL A 169 8.19 9.21 0.73
C VAL A 169 7.91 9.21 -0.77
N LYS A 170 7.07 8.30 -1.21
CA LYS A 170 6.63 8.12 -2.59
C LYS A 170 5.13 7.85 -2.67
N LEU A 171 4.63 7.59 -3.88
CA LEU A 171 3.21 7.40 -4.17
C LEU A 171 2.93 5.94 -4.54
N LEU A 172 1.80 5.43 -4.07
CA LEU A 172 1.19 4.19 -4.52
C LEU A 172 0.01 4.50 -5.45
N VAL A 173 -0.11 3.75 -6.54
CA VAL A 173 -1.27 3.74 -7.43
C VAL A 173 -2.15 2.55 -7.03
N ASP A 174 -3.32 2.79 -6.43
CA ASP A 174 -4.33 1.74 -6.25
C ASP A 174 -5.44 1.90 -7.29
N ILE A 175 -5.49 0.96 -8.24
CA ILE A 175 -6.47 0.97 -9.32
C ILE A 175 -7.89 0.79 -8.79
N PHE A 176 -8.09 0.02 -7.71
CA PHE A 176 -9.41 -0.11 -7.08
C PHE A 176 -9.92 1.23 -6.54
N HIS A 177 -9.08 1.96 -5.81
CA HIS A 177 -9.46 3.27 -5.28
C HIS A 177 -9.71 4.30 -6.39
N MET A 178 -8.89 4.29 -7.44
CA MET A 178 -9.09 5.13 -8.62
C MET A 178 -10.43 4.83 -9.31
N LEU A 179 -10.77 3.56 -9.52
CA LEU A 179 -12.06 3.13 -10.08
C LEU A 179 -13.23 3.60 -9.22
N ARG A 180 -13.15 3.41 -7.91
CA ARG A 180 -14.19 3.84 -6.95
C ARG A 180 -14.43 5.34 -6.94
N ASN A 181 -13.40 6.13 -7.19
CA ASN A 181 -13.48 7.60 -7.26
C ASN A 181 -13.78 8.12 -8.68
N GLY A 182 -13.79 7.27 -9.70
CA GLY A 182 -13.97 7.68 -11.10
C GLY A 182 -12.79 8.48 -11.66
N GLU A 183 -11.58 8.20 -11.18
CA GLU A 183 -10.37 8.88 -11.63
C GLU A 183 -9.95 8.40 -13.03
N SER A 184 -9.33 9.30 -13.79
CA SER A 184 -8.78 8.97 -15.10
C SER A 184 -7.48 8.17 -14.96
N ALA A 185 -7.32 7.12 -15.77
CA ALA A 185 -6.03 6.42 -15.89
C ALA A 185 -4.89 7.37 -16.35
N ASP A 186 -5.21 8.45 -17.09
CA ASP A 186 -4.22 9.43 -17.53
C ASP A 186 -3.60 10.24 -16.37
N ASP A 187 -4.24 10.29 -15.20
CA ASP A 187 -3.68 10.94 -14.03
C ASP A 187 -2.43 10.20 -13.50
N ILE A 188 -2.31 8.90 -13.75
CA ILE A 188 -1.10 8.11 -13.45
C ILE A 188 0.13 8.71 -14.14
N VAL A 189 -0.02 9.11 -15.42
CA VAL A 189 1.10 9.66 -16.19
C VAL A 189 1.57 11.00 -15.64
N LYS A 190 0.64 11.81 -15.09
CA LYS A 190 0.96 13.13 -14.48
C LYS A 190 1.82 13.01 -13.22
N VAL A 191 1.78 11.86 -12.56
CA VAL A 191 2.49 11.61 -11.30
C VAL A 191 3.61 10.60 -11.42
N ALA A 192 3.95 10.19 -12.64
CA ALA A 192 4.90 9.12 -12.97
C ALA A 192 6.19 9.09 -12.13
N PRO A 193 6.93 10.21 -11.91
CA PRO A 193 8.19 10.18 -11.15
C PRO A 193 8.07 9.80 -9.68
N LEU A 194 6.84 9.85 -9.14
CA LEU A 194 6.57 9.60 -7.73
C LEU A 194 6.18 8.14 -7.44
N ILE A 195 5.76 7.38 -8.45
CA ILE A 195 5.20 6.03 -8.30
C ILE A 195 6.30 5.03 -7.91
N ARG A 196 6.05 4.22 -6.88
CA ARG A 196 6.95 3.14 -6.45
C ARG A 196 6.24 1.82 -6.18
N HIS A 197 4.90 1.81 -6.16
CA HIS A 197 4.11 0.60 -5.97
C HIS A 197 2.74 0.73 -6.62
N ALA A 198 2.09 -0.40 -6.90
CA ALA A 198 0.74 -0.41 -7.44
C ALA A 198 -0.09 -1.54 -6.83
N HIS A 199 -1.35 -1.24 -6.55
CA HIS A 199 -2.37 -2.20 -6.12
C HIS A 199 -3.49 -2.33 -7.14
N VAL A 200 -4.17 -3.48 -7.12
CA VAL A 200 -5.30 -3.76 -8.00
C VAL A 200 -6.32 -4.68 -7.34
N ALA A 201 -7.59 -4.35 -7.49
CA ALA A 201 -8.74 -5.23 -7.30
C ALA A 201 -9.88 -4.76 -8.20
N GLU A 202 -10.87 -5.60 -8.41
CA GLU A 202 -12.06 -5.22 -9.19
C GLU A 202 -12.92 -4.21 -8.41
N ASN A 203 -13.55 -3.27 -9.10
CA ASN A 203 -14.40 -2.24 -8.51
C ASN A 203 -15.58 -2.84 -7.73
N LYS A 204 -16.20 -3.88 -8.28
CA LYS A 204 -17.29 -4.58 -7.62
C LYS A 204 -16.73 -5.51 -6.54
N ASP A 205 -17.24 -5.35 -5.31
CA ASP A 205 -16.95 -6.17 -4.13
C ASP A 205 -15.46 -6.20 -3.70
N ARG A 206 -14.61 -5.33 -4.28
CA ARG A 206 -13.13 -5.40 -4.16
C ARG A 206 -12.63 -6.80 -4.48
N ALA A 207 -13.26 -7.45 -5.48
CA ALA A 207 -13.00 -8.85 -5.81
C ALA A 207 -11.62 -9.03 -6.45
N ALA A 208 -11.11 -10.27 -6.39
CA ALA A 208 -9.89 -10.63 -7.10
C ALA A 208 -10.09 -10.53 -8.61
N PRO A 209 -9.06 -10.11 -9.38
CA PRO A 209 -9.16 -9.97 -10.83
C PRO A 209 -9.65 -11.24 -11.54
N GLY A 210 -10.65 -11.09 -12.40
CA GLY A 210 -11.28 -12.16 -13.15
C GLY A 210 -12.59 -12.67 -12.56
N ILE A 211 -12.99 -12.27 -11.36
CA ILE A 211 -14.26 -12.67 -10.72
C ILE A 211 -15.46 -12.02 -11.43
N HIS A 212 -15.39 -10.71 -11.68
CA HIS A 212 -16.45 -9.97 -12.39
C HIS A 212 -16.00 -9.51 -13.78
N GLY A 213 -14.74 -9.78 -14.16
CA GLY A 213 -14.20 -9.46 -15.48
C GLY A 213 -13.85 -7.99 -15.69
N GLU A 214 -13.43 -7.28 -14.64
CA GLU A 214 -12.99 -5.89 -14.73
C GLU A 214 -11.86 -5.70 -15.75
N ASN A 215 -11.92 -4.63 -16.52
CA ASN A 215 -10.94 -4.33 -17.55
C ASN A 215 -9.93 -3.27 -17.10
N PHE A 216 -8.75 -3.72 -16.69
CA PHE A 216 -7.67 -2.85 -16.22
C PHE A 216 -6.72 -2.34 -17.31
N ARG A 217 -6.90 -2.75 -18.59
CA ARG A 217 -5.95 -2.44 -19.68
C ARG A 217 -5.68 -0.95 -19.84
N GLY A 218 -6.67 -0.10 -19.59
CA GLY A 218 -6.50 1.36 -19.60
C GLY A 218 -5.46 1.83 -18.57
N PHE A 219 -5.58 1.33 -17.35
CA PHE A 219 -4.65 1.63 -16.25
C PHE A 219 -3.25 1.04 -16.50
N PHE A 220 -3.15 -0.19 -17.00
CA PHE A 220 -1.87 -0.81 -17.32
C PHE A 220 -1.14 -0.06 -18.44
N ARG A 221 -1.84 0.39 -19.48
CA ARG A 221 -1.23 1.26 -20.51
C ARG A 221 -0.76 2.59 -19.93
N ALA A 222 -1.48 3.16 -18.96
CA ALA A 222 -1.06 4.39 -18.29
C ALA A 222 0.18 4.17 -17.42
N LEU A 223 0.23 3.09 -16.63
CA LEU A 223 1.43 2.68 -15.88
C LEU A 223 2.63 2.47 -16.81
N ARG A 224 2.44 1.83 -17.97
CA ARG A 224 3.50 1.65 -18.97
C ARG A 224 3.99 3.00 -19.53
N ARG A 225 3.08 3.93 -19.86
CA ARG A 225 3.45 5.30 -20.29
C ARG A 225 4.17 6.07 -19.19
N ALA A 226 3.87 5.76 -17.91
CA ALA A 226 4.58 6.28 -16.75
C ALA A 226 5.93 5.60 -16.51
N HIS A 227 6.37 4.67 -17.38
CA HIS A 227 7.58 3.85 -17.24
C HIS A 227 7.63 3.04 -15.96
N TYR A 228 6.46 2.66 -15.42
CA TYR A 228 6.37 1.83 -14.24
C TYR A 228 6.43 0.35 -14.62
N HIS A 229 7.44 -0.38 -14.11
CA HIS A 229 7.68 -1.79 -14.42
C HIS A 229 7.92 -2.66 -13.18
N ASP A 230 7.76 -2.10 -11.99
CA ASP A 230 8.10 -2.75 -10.72
C ASP A 230 7.05 -3.81 -10.29
N ARG A 231 6.31 -3.56 -9.22
CA ARG A 231 5.44 -4.51 -8.54
C ARG A 231 3.97 -4.12 -8.64
N LEU A 232 3.12 -5.10 -8.84
CA LEU A 232 1.66 -4.97 -8.78
C LEU A 232 1.11 -6.00 -7.81
N THR A 233 0.46 -5.56 -6.75
CA THR A 233 -0.14 -6.43 -5.73
C THR A 233 -1.64 -6.54 -5.93
N ILE A 234 -2.18 -7.75 -5.89
CA ILE A 234 -3.64 -7.97 -5.76
C ILE A 234 -4.01 -7.74 -4.29
N GLU A 235 -4.69 -6.64 -4.00
CA GLU A 235 -5.25 -6.32 -2.69
C GLU A 235 -6.77 -6.46 -2.73
N ALA A 236 -7.26 -7.69 -2.68
CA ALA A 236 -8.65 -8.04 -2.86
C ALA A 236 -9.31 -8.60 -1.59
N THR A 237 -10.63 -8.56 -1.57
CA THR A 237 -11.43 -9.37 -0.64
C THR A 237 -11.48 -10.80 -1.18
N TRP A 238 -10.74 -11.69 -0.54
CA TRP A 238 -10.68 -13.09 -0.92
C TRP A 238 -11.84 -13.87 -0.30
N THR A 239 -12.66 -14.52 -1.12
CA THR A 239 -13.80 -15.33 -0.66
C THR A 239 -13.51 -16.83 -0.65
N GLU A 240 -12.57 -17.29 -1.49
CA GLU A 240 -12.16 -18.70 -1.63
C GLU A 240 -10.62 -18.78 -1.74
N PHE A 241 -9.93 -18.34 -0.69
CA PHE A 241 -8.48 -18.39 -0.63
C PHE A 241 -7.98 -19.78 -0.19
N PRO A 242 -6.90 -20.35 -0.80
CA PRO A 242 -6.04 -19.79 -1.85
C PRO A 242 -6.50 -20.11 -3.29
N GLY A 243 -7.64 -20.78 -3.48
CA GLY A 243 -8.10 -21.24 -4.79
C GLY A 243 -8.24 -20.16 -5.85
N GLN A 244 -8.57 -18.93 -5.45
CA GLN A 244 -8.72 -17.78 -6.36
C GLN A 244 -7.39 -17.17 -6.82
N VAL A 245 -6.27 -17.47 -6.18
CA VAL A 245 -4.99 -16.80 -6.44
C VAL A 245 -4.47 -17.06 -7.85
N ALA A 246 -4.37 -18.31 -8.26
CA ALA A 246 -3.86 -18.67 -9.58
C ALA A 246 -4.74 -18.13 -10.74
N PRO A 247 -6.09 -18.25 -10.71
CA PRO A 247 -6.96 -17.60 -11.69
C PRO A 247 -6.79 -16.08 -11.75
N ALA A 248 -6.69 -15.39 -10.62
CA ALA A 248 -6.51 -13.93 -10.57
C ALA A 248 -5.18 -13.48 -11.20
N LEU A 249 -4.09 -14.16 -10.89
CA LEU A 249 -2.79 -13.91 -11.51
C LEU A 249 -2.82 -14.18 -13.03
N ALA A 250 -3.51 -15.21 -13.50
CA ALA A 250 -3.66 -15.51 -14.93
C ALA A 250 -4.45 -14.41 -15.65
N ALA A 251 -5.54 -13.92 -15.03
CA ALA A 251 -6.33 -12.80 -15.55
C ALA A 251 -5.51 -11.53 -15.68
N LEU A 252 -4.72 -11.17 -14.65
CA LEU A 252 -3.83 -10.00 -14.69
C LEU A 252 -2.74 -10.15 -15.76
N ARG A 253 -2.06 -11.31 -15.83
CA ARG A 253 -1.02 -11.54 -16.84
C ARG A 253 -1.53 -11.38 -18.26
N THR A 254 -2.76 -11.84 -18.53
CA THR A 254 -3.39 -11.65 -19.83
C THR A 254 -3.58 -10.17 -20.14
N GLN A 255 -4.16 -9.42 -19.21
CA GLN A 255 -4.40 -7.99 -19.42
C GLN A 255 -3.10 -7.16 -19.49
N LEU A 256 -2.06 -7.54 -18.75
CA LEU A 256 -0.74 -6.91 -18.82
C LEU A 256 -0.11 -7.12 -20.21
N ARG A 257 -0.08 -8.37 -20.73
CA ARG A 257 0.41 -8.65 -22.09
C ARG A 257 -0.33 -7.84 -23.15
N ASP A 258 -1.68 -7.78 -23.07
CA ASP A 258 -2.51 -6.99 -23.98
C ASP A 258 -2.27 -5.47 -23.88
N SER A 259 -1.61 -5.04 -22.81
CA SER A 259 -1.24 -3.64 -22.56
C SER A 259 0.24 -3.35 -22.87
N GLY A 260 0.99 -4.36 -23.30
CA GLY A 260 2.38 -4.27 -23.77
C GLY A 260 3.43 -4.45 -22.67
N TYR A 261 3.10 -5.14 -21.56
CA TYR A 261 4.05 -5.63 -20.57
C TYR A 261 4.61 -6.99 -20.96
#